data_503cffa1c0e394c1a51be7dce3cb2244
#
_entry.id   503cffa1c0e394c1a51be7dce3cb2244
#
_cell.length_a   1.000
_cell.length_b   1.000
_cell.length_c   1.000
_cell.angle_alpha   90.00
_cell.angle_beta   90.00
_cell.angle_gamma   90.00
#
_symmetry.space_group_name_H-M   'P 1'
#
loop_
_entity.id
_entity.type
_entity.pdbx_description
1 polymer ?
#
loop_
_entity_poly.entity_id
_entity_poly.type
_entity_poly.pdbx_seq_one_letter_code
_entity_poly.pdbx_strand_id
1 'polypeptide(L)'
;MRCYNCYKFSLASFCTHCKEELQDYSLGVRKLEGGLKVYYFYHYDDIKHLLHTKHRFYGYFIFHALARLSFAKFRNFFNPPCFINVIALDDKTYGDYSHTAILAKYLKTKFIKPIFYTLQAKSQVKYSGKSLHFRKTNKRSYELKKIPKYPVILVDDIVTTGLSLLEAKEILEKNNIEVLFALVLANAKFDTI
;
A
#
# COMPACT_ATOMS: atom_id res chain seq x y z
N MET A 1 28.17 0.06 -2.80
CA MET A 1 26.76 0.21 -3.22
C MET A 1 26.37 1.68 -3.16
N ARG A 2 25.33 2.13 -3.84
CA ARG A 2 24.84 3.52 -3.80
C ARG A 2 23.46 3.60 -3.16
N CYS A 3 23.18 4.69 -2.47
CA CYS A 3 21.86 5.00 -1.91
C CYS A 3 20.83 5.11 -3.05
N TYR A 4 19.71 4.42 -2.93
CA TYR A 4 18.67 4.43 -3.97
C TYR A 4 17.91 5.75 -4.08
N ASN A 5 18.01 6.64 -3.08
CA ASN A 5 17.37 7.96 -3.12
C ASN A 5 18.30 9.05 -3.68
N CYS A 6 19.51 9.25 -3.13
CA CYS A 6 20.40 10.35 -3.49
C CYS A 6 21.63 9.92 -4.29
N TYR A 7 21.82 8.63 -4.56
CA TYR A 7 22.94 8.03 -5.31
C TYR A 7 24.32 8.20 -4.68
N LYS A 8 24.47 8.82 -3.50
CA LYS A 8 25.72 8.87 -2.74
C LYS A 8 26.13 7.47 -2.27
N PHE A 9 27.42 7.29 -1.95
CA PHE A 9 27.90 6.01 -1.42
C PHE A 9 27.13 5.61 -0.15
N SER A 10 26.71 4.34 -0.09
CA SER A 10 25.97 3.79 1.05
C SER A 10 26.14 2.28 1.09
N LEU A 11 26.31 1.71 2.26
CA LEU A 11 26.28 0.25 2.49
C LEU A 11 24.86 -0.31 2.68
N ALA A 12 23.86 0.57 2.78
CA ALA A 12 22.44 0.21 2.91
C ALA A 12 21.63 0.76 1.75
N SER A 13 20.36 0.31 1.61
CA SER A 13 19.42 0.80 0.57
C SER A 13 19.27 2.32 0.57
N PHE A 14 19.27 2.93 1.77
CA PHE A 14 19.29 4.39 1.95
C PHE A 14 20.45 4.77 2.87
N CYS A 15 21.16 5.88 2.57
CA CYS A 15 22.14 6.47 3.47
C CYS A 15 21.45 7.09 4.70
N THR A 16 22.21 7.45 5.73
CA THR A 16 21.67 7.99 6.99
C THR A 16 20.79 9.21 6.75
N HIS A 17 21.27 10.19 6.00
CA HIS A 17 20.52 11.41 5.63
C HIS A 17 19.18 11.08 4.94
N CYS A 18 19.15 10.25 3.90
CA CYS A 18 17.91 9.88 3.24
C CYS A 18 16.97 9.04 4.12
N LYS A 19 17.49 8.29 5.09
CA LYS A 19 16.63 7.61 6.08
C LYS A 19 15.95 8.62 6.98
N GLU A 20 16.66 9.63 7.45
CA GLU A 20 16.12 10.71 8.27
C GLU A 20 15.03 11.47 7.52
N GLU A 21 15.29 11.91 6.29
CA GLU A 21 14.30 12.56 5.43
C GLU A 21 13.06 11.69 5.21
N LEU A 22 13.23 10.41 4.83
CA LEU A 22 12.12 9.49 4.61
C LEU A 22 11.40 9.08 5.90
N GLN A 23 11.95 9.40 7.07
CA GLN A 23 11.31 9.18 8.37
C GLN A 23 10.56 10.39 8.89
N ASP A 24 10.90 11.56 8.40
CA ASP A 24 10.29 12.85 8.77
C ASP A 24 9.04 13.10 7.90
N TYR A 25 8.00 12.31 8.14
CA TYR A 25 6.69 12.47 7.51
C TYR A 25 5.60 12.66 8.56
N SER A 26 4.61 13.45 8.23
CA SER A 26 3.31 13.47 8.90
C SER A 26 2.36 12.51 8.19
N LEU A 27 1.68 11.64 8.95
CA LEU A 27 0.69 10.74 8.37
C LEU A 27 -0.48 11.56 7.81
N GLY A 28 -0.59 11.61 6.48
CA GLY A 28 -1.70 12.26 5.80
C GLY A 28 -2.93 11.37 5.78
N VAL A 29 -4.10 12.00 5.66
CA VAL A 29 -5.39 11.30 5.51
C VAL A 29 -6.18 11.88 4.36
N ARG A 30 -6.77 11.00 3.55
CA ARG A 30 -7.69 11.35 2.47
C ARG A 30 -8.97 10.54 2.62
N LYS A 31 -10.11 11.18 2.50
CA LYS A 31 -11.42 10.52 2.50
C LYS A 31 -11.85 10.26 1.05
N LEU A 32 -12.11 9.01 0.71
CA LEU A 32 -12.68 8.61 -0.57
C LEU A 32 -14.21 8.61 -0.53
N GLU A 33 -14.84 8.47 -1.71
CA GLU A 33 -16.28 8.18 -1.82
C GLU A 33 -16.66 7.00 -0.91
N GLY A 34 -17.90 6.99 -0.39
CA GLY A 34 -18.31 5.94 0.55
C GLY A 34 -17.61 5.97 1.92
N GLY A 35 -16.93 7.09 2.24
CA GLY A 35 -16.39 7.34 3.57
C GLY A 35 -15.08 6.62 3.92
N LEU A 36 -14.49 5.86 3.00
CA LEU A 36 -13.23 5.16 3.24
C LEU A 36 -12.09 6.16 3.51
N LYS A 37 -11.52 6.10 4.71
CA LYS A 37 -10.30 6.85 5.04
C LYS A 37 -9.09 6.11 4.49
N VAL A 38 -8.21 6.84 3.80
CA VAL A 38 -6.93 6.34 3.29
C VAL A 38 -5.82 7.13 3.94
N TYR A 39 -5.02 6.47 4.76
CA TYR A 39 -3.83 7.07 5.36
C TYR A 39 -2.63 6.84 4.44
N TYR A 40 -1.77 7.84 4.29
CA TYR A 40 -0.58 7.78 3.45
C TYR A 40 0.62 8.41 4.15
N PHE A 41 1.83 7.93 3.81
CA PHE A 41 3.07 8.38 4.42
C PHE A 41 3.75 9.49 3.62
N TYR A 42 3.65 9.45 2.28
CA TYR A 42 4.38 10.33 1.39
C TYR A 42 3.45 10.95 0.35
N HIS A 43 3.82 12.13 -0.16
CA HIS A 43 3.29 12.59 -1.44
C HIS A 43 3.99 11.82 -2.57
N TYR A 44 3.24 11.52 -3.63
CA TYR A 44 3.75 10.72 -4.74
C TYR A 44 5.02 11.29 -5.36
N ASP A 45 5.08 12.62 -5.55
CA ASP A 45 6.20 13.28 -6.20
C ASP A 45 7.52 13.15 -5.43
N ASP A 46 7.46 13.02 -4.10
CA ASP A 46 8.64 12.91 -3.25
C ASP A 46 9.35 11.55 -3.43
N ILE A 47 8.58 10.48 -3.67
CA ILE A 47 9.12 9.12 -3.73
C ILE A 47 8.81 8.38 -5.04
N LYS A 48 8.30 9.06 -6.08
CA LYS A 48 7.89 8.42 -7.35
C LYS A 48 9.00 7.60 -8.00
N HIS A 49 10.25 8.08 -7.95
CA HIS A 49 11.40 7.37 -8.48
C HIS A 49 11.68 6.04 -7.76
N LEU A 50 11.39 5.97 -6.46
CA LEU A 50 11.46 4.73 -5.67
C LEU A 50 10.29 3.80 -5.98
N LEU A 51 9.08 4.33 -6.11
CA LEU A 51 7.88 3.54 -6.43
C LEU A 51 7.94 2.90 -7.83
N HIS A 52 8.55 3.57 -8.80
CA HIS A 52 8.74 3.03 -10.15
C HIS A 52 9.67 1.81 -10.20
N THR A 53 10.39 1.53 -9.13
CA THR A 53 11.25 0.34 -9.03
C THR A 53 10.49 -0.95 -8.77
N LYS A 54 9.20 -0.91 -8.50
CA LYS A 54 8.38 -2.06 -8.10
C LYS A 54 8.41 -3.27 -9.03
N HIS A 55 8.78 -3.07 -10.30
CA HIS A 55 8.93 -4.12 -11.30
C HIS A 55 10.39 -4.47 -11.58
N ARG A 56 11.33 -3.97 -10.77
CA ARG A 56 12.76 -4.23 -10.88
C ARG A 56 13.22 -5.11 -9.72
N PHE A 57 14.20 -5.96 -9.95
CA PHE A 57 14.78 -6.81 -8.91
C PHE A 57 15.19 -6.04 -7.64
N TYR A 58 15.88 -4.91 -7.81
CA TYR A 58 16.30 -4.09 -6.68
C TYR A 58 15.14 -3.36 -5.98
N GLY A 59 13.97 -3.27 -6.59
CA GLY A 59 12.76 -2.76 -5.95
C GLY A 59 12.38 -3.56 -4.70
N TYR A 60 12.71 -4.85 -4.64
CA TYR A 60 12.53 -5.66 -3.44
C TYR A 60 13.19 -5.00 -2.21
N PHE A 61 14.44 -4.60 -2.33
CA PHE A 61 15.19 -3.98 -1.23
C PHE A 61 14.64 -2.59 -0.89
N ILE A 62 14.22 -1.83 -1.90
CA ILE A 62 13.63 -0.49 -1.74
C ILE A 62 12.31 -0.58 -0.99
N PHE A 63 11.39 -1.47 -1.41
CA PHE A 63 10.09 -1.63 -0.73
C PHE A 63 10.25 -2.16 0.70
N HIS A 64 11.19 -3.05 0.98
CA HIS A 64 11.52 -3.45 2.35
C HIS A 64 12.03 -2.28 3.20
N ALA A 65 12.89 -1.43 2.63
CA ALA A 65 13.40 -0.27 3.34
C ALA A 65 12.29 0.77 3.60
N LEU A 66 11.47 1.10 2.60
CA LEU A 66 10.31 1.99 2.75
C LEU A 66 9.31 1.44 3.78
N ALA A 67 8.95 0.15 3.70
CA ALA A 67 8.04 -0.47 4.64
C ALA A 67 8.54 -0.42 6.09
N ARG A 68 9.86 -0.54 6.29
CA ARG A 68 10.48 -0.40 7.62
C ARG A 68 10.39 1.02 8.14
N LEU A 69 10.57 2.02 7.27
CA LEU A 69 10.54 3.43 7.63
C LEU A 69 9.11 3.95 7.86
N SER A 70 8.08 3.34 7.28
CA SER A 70 6.68 3.76 7.31
C SER A 70 5.77 2.77 8.04
N PHE A 71 5.42 1.64 7.44
CA PHE A 71 4.47 0.66 7.97
C PHE A 71 4.89 0.06 9.32
N ALA A 72 6.18 -0.25 9.49
CA ALA A 72 6.68 -0.76 10.77
C ALA A 72 6.62 0.29 11.87
N LYS A 73 6.81 1.56 11.55
CA LYS A 73 6.61 2.66 12.51
C LYS A 73 5.13 2.81 12.87
N PHE A 74 4.26 2.86 11.85
CA PHE A 74 2.81 2.96 12.06
C PHE A 74 2.31 1.88 13.04
N ARG A 75 2.70 0.62 12.86
CA ARG A 75 2.27 -0.47 13.74
C ARG A 75 2.67 -0.28 15.21
N ASN A 76 3.74 0.48 15.48
CA ASN A 76 4.21 0.72 16.86
C ASN A 76 3.30 1.72 17.61
N PHE A 77 2.61 2.58 16.86
CA PHE A 77 1.65 3.55 17.42
C PHE A 77 0.21 3.06 17.34
N PHE A 78 -0.08 2.20 16.38
CA PHE A 78 -1.42 1.66 16.17
C PHE A 78 -1.62 0.40 17.00
N ASN A 79 -2.30 0.56 18.13
CA ASN A 79 -2.62 -0.54 19.03
C ASN A 79 -4.13 -0.82 19.01
N PRO A 80 -4.61 -1.73 18.16
CA PRO A 80 -6.04 -2.00 18.05
C PRO A 80 -6.57 -2.76 19.27
N PRO A 81 -7.83 -2.49 19.70
CA PRO A 81 -8.44 -3.18 20.86
C PRO A 81 -8.84 -4.64 20.55
N CYS A 82 -8.85 -5.03 19.28
CA CYS A 82 -9.25 -6.35 18.83
C CYS A 82 -8.32 -6.87 17.72
N PHE A 83 -8.49 -8.12 17.34
CA PHE A 83 -7.77 -8.68 16.19
C PHE A 83 -8.22 -8.03 14.89
N ILE A 84 -7.24 -7.76 14.03
CA ILE A 84 -7.45 -7.15 12.70
C ILE A 84 -6.72 -7.99 11.66
N ASN A 85 -7.33 -8.16 10.49
CA ASN A 85 -6.66 -8.68 9.31
C ASN A 85 -6.10 -7.53 8.46
N VAL A 86 -5.01 -7.79 7.76
CA VAL A 86 -4.46 -6.88 6.75
C VAL A 86 -4.47 -7.57 5.42
N ILE A 87 -5.05 -6.92 4.41
CA ILE A 87 -5.12 -7.42 3.03
C ILE A 87 -4.37 -6.47 2.11
N ALA A 88 -3.35 -6.99 1.45
CA ALA A 88 -2.67 -6.28 0.37
C ALA A 88 -3.46 -6.42 -0.93
N LEU A 89 -3.65 -5.32 -1.65
CA LEU A 89 -4.26 -5.34 -2.97
C LEU A 89 -3.25 -5.92 -3.98
N ASP A 90 -3.74 -6.80 -4.86
CA ASP A 90 -2.93 -7.42 -5.92
C ASP A 90 -1.60 -8.01 -5.39
N ASP A 91 -1.66 -8.74 -4.29
CA ASP A 91 -0.50 -9.39 -3.70
C ASP A 91 0.01 -10.61 -4.50
N LYS A 92 -0.54 -10.82 -5.70
CA LYS A 92 -0.07 -11.83 -6.65
C LYS A 92 1.33 -11.48 -7.14
N THR A 93 2.23 -12.43 -7.05
CA THR A 93 3.58 -12.29 -7.57
C THR A 93 3.58 -12.42 -9.10
N TYR A 94 3.87 -11.33 -9.77
CA TYR A 94 4.28 -11.34 -11.17
C TYR A 94 5.80 -11.13 -11.20
N GLY A 95 6.56 -12.20 -11.24
CA GLY A 95 8.00 -12.18 -11.04
C GLY A 95 8.40 -12.61 -9.63
N ASP A 96 9.44 -12.01 -9.07
CA ASP A 96 10.11 -12.52 -7.86
C ASP A 96 9.43 -12.12 -6.54
N TYR A 97 8.59 -11.07 -6.50
CA TYR A 97 7.98 -10.59 -5.26
C TYR A 97 6.70 -9.76 -5.48
N SER A 98 5.89 -9.63 -4.42
CA SER A 98 4.78 -8.68 -4.35
C SER A 98 5.15 -7.51 -3.45
N HIS A 99 5.19 -6.30 -4.02
CA HIS A 99 5.49 -5.07 -3.29
C HIS A 99 4.43 -4.76 -2.23
N THR A 100 3.15 -4.95 -2.52
CA THR A 100 2.04 -4.74 -1.57
C THR A 100 2.06 -5.75 -0.43
N ALA A 101 2.40 -7.03 -0.72
CA ALA A 101 2.59 -8.04 0.31
C ALA A 101 3.76 -7.71 1.26
N ILE A 102 4.85 -7.14 0.74
CA ILE A 102 5.95 -6.63 1.58
C ILE A 102 5.42 -5.57 2.55
N LEU A 103 4.67 -4.57 2.07
CA LEU A 103 4.10 -3.52 2.90
C LEU A 103 3.21 -4.09 4.01
N ALA A 104 2.26 -4.96 3.65
CA ALA A 104 1.34 -5.60 4.59
C ALA A 104 2.07 -6.41 5.67
N LYS A 105 3.15 -7.12 5.30
CA LYS A 105 3.97 -7.92 6.22
C LYS A 105 4.54 -7.07 7.37
N TYR A 106 4.91 -5.82 7.11
CA TYR A 106 5.48 -4.93 8.13
C TYR A 106 4.46 -4.42 9.15
N LEU A 107 3.15 -4.61 8.93
CA LEU A 107 2.10 -4.33 9.92
C LEU A 107 1.90 -5.48 10.93
N LYS A 108 2.52 -6.65 10.72
CA LYS A 108 2.30 -7.82 11.58
C LYS A 108 2.64 -7.55 13.04
N THR A 109 1.67 -7.83 13.94
CA THR A 109 1.82 -7.85 15.41
C THR A 109 1.08 -9.05 15.99
N LYS A 110 0.95 -9.11 17.34
CA LYS A 110 0.09 -10.09 18.01
C LYS A 110 -1.38 -9.94 17.58
N PHE A 111 -1.86 -8.70 17.44
CA PHE A 111 -3.27 -8.40 17.12
C PHE A 111 -3.50 -8.11 15.63
N ILE A 112 -2.49 -7.76 14.86
CA ILE A 112 -2.58 -7.44 13.43
C ILE A 112 -2.02 -8.62 12.63
N LYS A 113 -2.88 -9.24 11.82
CA LYS A 113 -2.56 -10.47 11.07
C LYS A 113 -2.70 -10.25 9.56
N PRO A 114 -1.60 -10.06 8.81
CA PRO A 114 -1.64 -10.08 7.35
C PRO A 114 -2.12 -11.43 6.84
N ILE A 115 -3.02 -11.40 5.87
CA ILE A 115 -3.50 -12.57 5.13
C ILE A 115 -3.27 -12.33 3.64
N PHE A 116 -2.60 -13.26 2.99
CA PHE A 116 -2.17 -13.13 1.60
C PHE A 116 -3.04 -13.94 0.65
N TYR A 117 -3.02 -13.58 -0.63
CA TYR A 117 -3.83 -14.19 -1.69
C TYR A 117 -5.33 -14.15 -1.36
N THR A 118 -5.78 -13.04 -0.79
CA THR A 118 -7.16 -12.86 -0.32
C THR A 118 -8.02 -12.19 -1.37
N LEU A 119 -7.57 -11.07 -1.91
CA LEU A 119 -8.22 -10.36 -3.02
C LEU A 119 -7.35 -10.47 -4.27
N GLN A 120 -7.88 -11.10 -5.30
CA GLN A 120 -7.20 -11.31 -6.57
C GLN A 120 -7.94 -10.60 -7.70
N ALA A 121 -7.26 -9.75 -8.45
CA ALA A 121 -7.83 -9.15 -9.64
C ALA A 121 -8.04 -10.23 -10.72
N LYS A 122 -9.26 -10.34 -11.26
CA LYS A 122 -9.57 -11.22 -12.39
C LYS A 122 -9.02 -10.68 -13.69
N SER A 123 -9.10 -9.36 -13.89
CA SER A 123 -8.60 -8.70 -15.08
C SER A 123 -7.13 -8.25 -14.88
N GLN A 124 -6.29 -8.49 -15.88
CA GLN A 124 -4.90 -8.01 -15.91
C GLN A 124 -4.79 -6.54 -16.37
N VAL A 125 -5.83 -5.73 -16.15
CA VAL A 125 -5.85 -4.33 -16.61
C VAL A 125 -4.80 -3.51 -15.86
N LYS A 126 -3.79 -3.05 -16.59
CA LYS A 126 -2.78 -2.13 -16.06
C LYS A 126 -3.36 -0.71 -16.04
N TYR A 127 -3.56 -0.15 -14.86
CA TYR A 127 -4.08 1.22 -14.68
C TYR A 127 -3.02 2.31 -14.80
N SER A 128 -1.74 1.97 -14.72
CA SER A 128 -0.64 2.92 -14.85
C SER A 128 -0.73 3.68 -16.16
N GLY A 129 -0.74 5.01 -16.12
CA GLY A 129 -0.85 5.88 -17.30
C GLY A 129 -2.23 5.93 -17.99
N LYS A 130 -3.26 5.26 -17.46
CA LYS A 130 -4.61 5.26 -18.05
C LYS A 130 -5.52 6.34 -17.46
N SER A 131 -6.42 6.89 -18.31
CA SER A 131 -7.39 7.92 -17.91
C SER A 131 -8.37 7.45 -16.84
N LEU A 132 -9.01 8.40 -16.14
CA LEU A 132 -10.04 8.11 -15.14
C LEU A 132 -11.23 7.36 -15.76
N HIS A 133 -11.65 7.76 -16.97
CA HIS A 133 -12.75 7.12 -17.70
C HIS A 133 -12.41 5.64 -17.97
N PHE A 134 -11.21 5.36 -18.50
CA PHE A 134 -10.75 3.99 -18.74
C PHE A 134 -10.77 3.13 -17.44
N ARG A 135 -10.34 3.70 -16.31
CA ARG A 135 -10.32 2.98 -15.02
C ARG A 135 -11.72 2.71 -14.48
N LYS A 136 -12.69 3.62 -14.70
CA LYS A 136 -14.09 3.44 -14.30
C LYS A 136 -14.79 2.36 -15.13
N THR A 137 -14.53 2.30 -16.44
CA THR A 137 -15.14 1.33 -17.36
C THR A 137 -14.49 -0.06 -17.28
N ASN A 138 -13.21 -0.13 -16.91
CA ASN A 138 -12.45 -1.38 -16.83
C ASN A 138 -12.11 -1.71 -15.38
N LYS A 139 -13.11 -2.12 -14.59
CA LYS A 139 -12.89 -2.55 -13.18
C LYS A 139 -11.92 -3.72 -13.12
N ARG A 140 -11.15 -3.81 -12.03
CA ARG A 140 -10.24 -4.94 -11.77
C ARG A 140 -10.97 -6.23 -11.51
N SER A 141 -12.25 -6.16 -11.14
CA SER A 141 -13.10 -7.30 -10.83
C SER A 141 -12.42 -8.23 -9.83
N TYR A 142 -12.17 -7.72 -8.62
CA TYR A 142 -11.57 -8.52 -7.56
C TYR A 142 -12.42 -9.74 -7.22
N GLU A 143 -11.76 -10.83 -6.95
CA GLU A 143 -12.37 -12.04 -6.41
C GLU A 143 -11.84 -12.28 -4.99
N LEU A 144 -12.76 -12.53 -4.06
CA LEU A 144 -12.42 -12.89 -2.69
C LEU A 144 -12.11 -14.39 -2.62
N LYS A 145 -10.83 -14.74 -2.47
CA LYS A 145 -10.33 -16.13 -2.39
C LYS A 145 -10.34 -16.68 -0.97
N LYS A 146 -10.25 -15.82 0.03
CA LYS A 146 -10.24 -16.17 1.44
C LYS A 146 -11.13 -15.22 2.21
N ILE A 147 -11.94 -15.72 3.12
CA ILE A 147 -12.79 -14.90 3.98
C ILE A 147 -11.98 -14.49 5.22
N PRO A 148 -11.73 -13.19 5.43
CA PRO A 148 -11.10 -12.68 6.64
C PRO A 148 -11.95 -12.98 7.88
N LYS A 149 -11.28 -13.26 8.99
CA LYS A 149 -11.95 -13.58 10.27
C LYS A 149 -12.29 -12.33 11.09
N TYR A 150 -11.57 -11.23 10.82
CA TYR A 150 -11.58 -10.00 11.60
C TYR A 150 -11.75 -8.80 10.69
N PRO A 151 -12.12 -7.61 11.23
CA PRO A 151 -12.11 -6.37 10.46
C PRO A 151 -10.80 -6.16 9.70
N VAL A 152 -10.85 -5.45 8.59
CA VAL A 152 -9.75 -5.40 7.61
C VAL A 152 -9.16 -4.00 7.48
N ILE A 153 -7.83 -3.94 7.43
CA ILE A 153 -7.07 -2.82 6.87
C ILE A 153 -6.63 -3.20 5.46
N LEU A 154 -6.96 -2.37 4.47
CA LEU A 154 -6.47 -2.52 3.10
C LEU A 154 -5.09 -1.89 2.95
N VAL A 155 -4.21 -2.52 2.17
CA VAL A 155 -2.86 -2.00 1.89
C VAL A 155 -2.62 -1.95 0.38
N ASP A 156 -2.10 -0.79 -0.07
CA ASP A 156 -1.63 -0.60 -1.45
C ASP A 156 -0.34 0.24 -1.46
N ASP A 157 0.32 0.36 -2.61
CA ASP A 157 1.50 1.22 -2.77
C ASP A 157 1.12 2.69 -3.00
N ILE A 158 0.11 2.96 -3.83
CA ILE A 158 -0.28 4.32 -4.22
C ILE A 158 -1.80 4.46 -4.28
N VAL A 159 -2.32 5.53 -3.69
CA VAL A 159 -3.68 5.98 -3.97
C VAL A 159 -3.66 7.10 -5.01
N THR A 160 -4.33 6.89 -6.13
CA THR A 160 -4.59 7.90 -7.17
C THR A 160 -6.06 8.33 -7.11
N THR A 161 -6.93 7.66 -7.83
CA THR A 161 -8.39 7.85 -7.77
C THR A 161 -9.03 7.12 -6.60
N GLY A 162 -8.36 6.10 -6.05
CA GLY A 162 -8.89 5.23 -5.00
C GLY A 162 -9.84 4.15 -5.50
N LEU A 163 -10.09 4.03 -6.82
CA LEU A 163 -11.06 3.07 -7.36
C LEU A 163 -10.76 1.62 -6.98
N SER A 164 -9.48 1.21 -6.99
CA SER A 164 -9.10 -0.14 -6.55
C SER A 164 -9.44 -0.40 -5.09
N LEU A 165 -9.20 0.57 -4.21
CA LEU A 165 -9.52 0.48 -2.79
C LEU A 165 -11.04 0.45 -2.54
N LEU A 166 -11.80 1.26 -3.28
CA LEU A 166 -13.27 1.27 -3.20
C LEU A 166 -13.88 -0.04 -3.68
N GLU A 167 -13.38 -0.60 -4.78
CA GLU A 167 -13.82 -1.89 -5.29
C GLU A 167 -13.50 -3.02 -4.32
N ALA A 168 -12.31 -3.02 -3.73
CA ALA A 168 -11.91 -3.98 -2.70
C ALA A 168 -12.82 -3.89 -1.46
N LYS A 169 -13.11 -2.65 -1.00
CA LYS A 169 -14.04 -2.39 0.10
C LYS A 169 -15.43 -2.93 -0.21
N GLU A 170 -15.98 -2.62 -1.38
CA GLU A 170 -17.32 -3.07 -1.81
C GLU A 170 -17.43 -4.60 -1.76
N ILE A 171 -16.42 -5.32 -2.24
CA ILE A 171 -16.42 -6.78 -2.24
C ILE A 171 -16.36 -7.35 -0.82
N LEU A 172 -15.55 -6.77 0.05
CA LEU A 172 -15.45 -7.21 1.44
C LEU A 172 -16.76 -6.97 2.18
N GLU A 173 -17.33 -5.78 2.05
CA GLU A 173 -18.62 -5.42 2.70
C GLU A 173 -19.79 -6.27 2.20
N LYS A 174 -19.84 -6.62 0.92
CA LYS A 174 -20.82 -7.60 0.38
C LYS A 174 -20.71 -8.99 1.01
N ASN A 175 -19.55 -9.32 1.58
CA ASN A 175 -19.33 -10.55 2.32
C ASN A 175 -19.38 -10.35 3.84
N ASN A 176 -20.01 -9.26 4.32
CA ASN A 176 -20.15 -8.89 5.72
C ASN A 176 -18.81 -8.70 6.46
N ILE A 177 -17.77 -8.22 5.75
CA ILE A 177 -16.45 -7.95 6.31
C ILE A 177 -16.26 -6.44 6.41
N GLU A 178 -16.06 -5.96 7.64
CA GLU A 178 -15.82 -4.55 7.91
C GLU A 178 -14.44 -4.11 7.41
N VAL A 179 -14.38 -2.99 6.68
CA VAL A 179 -13.13 -2.33 6.27
C VAL A 179 -12.94 -1.07 7.10
N LEU A 180 -11.93 -1.09 7.98
CA LEU A 180 -11.65 0.00 8.91
C LEU A 180 -11.09 1.24 8.20
N PHE A 181 -10.06 1.05 7.41
CA PHE A 181 -9.40 2.07 6.61
C PHE A 181 -8.42 1.42 5.60
N ALA A 182 -7.82 2.25 4.76
CA ALA A 182 -6.71 1.83 3.93
C ALA A 182 -5.41 2.55 4.35
N LEU A 183 -4.28 1.88 4.15
CA LEU A 183 -2.94 2.41 4.40
C LEU A 183 -2.08 2.22 3.15
N VAL A 184 -1.51 3.32 2.63
CA VAL A 184 -0.72 3.31 1.40
C VAL A 184 0.61 4.04 1.60
N LEU A 185 1.60 3.74 0.78
CA LEU A 185 2.87 4.49 0.82
C LEU A 185 2.66 5.94 0.38
N ALA A 186 1.99 6.15 -0.75
CA ALA A 186 1.90 7.48 -1.34
C ALA A 186 0.51 7.88 -1.81
N ASN A 187 0.22 9.19 -1.71
CA ASN A 187 -0.93 9.84 -2.31
C ASN A 187 -0.50 10.61 -3.57
N ALA A 188 -1.12 10.30 -4.72
CA ALA A 188 -0.85 10.93 -6.01
C ALA A 188 -1.81 12.07 -6.37
N LYS A 189 -2.66 12.52 -5.45
CA LYS A 189 -3.42 13.76 -5.58
C LYS A 189 -2.76 14.83 -4.73
N PHE A 190 -2.59 16.02 -5.30
CA PHE A 190 -2.41 17.22 -4.50
C PHE A 190 -3.71 17.44 -3.74
N ASP A 191 -3.65 17.50 -2.42
CA ASP A 191 -4.76 18.00 -1.64
C ASP A 191 -4.90 19.47 -2.04
N THR A 192 -5.91 19.78 -2.86
CA THR A 192 -6.30 21.16 -3.11
C THR A 192 -6.75 21.71 -1.77
N ILE A 193 -5.91 22.57 -1.20
CA ILE A 193 -6.18 23.37 0.01
C ILE A 193 -7.40 24.23 -0.26
#